data_732da8b637fe70789ad0b7ae07465eda
#
_entry.id   732da8b637fe70789ad0b7ae07465eda
#
_cell.length_a   1.000
_cell.length_b   1.000
_cell.length_c   1.000
_cell.angle_alpha   90.00
_cell.angle_beta   90.00
_cell.angle_gamma   90.00
#
_symmetry.space_group_name_H-M   'P 1'
#
loop_
_entity.id
_entity.type
_entity.pdbx_description
1 polymer ?
#
loop_
_entity_poly.entity_id
_entity_poly.type
_entity_poly.pdbx_seq_one_letter_code
_entity_poly.pdbx_strand_id
1 'polypeptide(L)'
;TPTSSSNKIIIIVHLTGAGTQSHTRVGYRVLKDGTTAVGSGNSDGNRITGFGAIYHPSDQHSVATVSAIVEDTPNDTNTHTYQVQTSNLSNSASNYINRSETDSNNYYSMRSCSSITAMEVTP
;
A
#
# COMPACT_ATOMS: atom_id res chain seq x y z
N THR A 1 -4.36 -0.86 19.71
CA THR A 1 -5.39 -0.31 20.63
C THR A 1 -4.92 1.03 21.13
N PRO A 2 -5.60 2.13 20.80
CA PRO A 2 -5.26 3.45 21.33
C PRO A 2 -5.42 3.50 22.86
N THR A 3 -4.52 4.22 23.52
CA THR A 3 -4.59 4.42 24.99
C THR A 3 -5.56 5.54 25.37
N SER A 4 -5.90 6.41 24.43
CA SER A 4 -6.91 7.46 24.57
C SER A 4 -7.66 7.68 23.26
N SER A 5 -8.96 8.01 23.36
CA SER A 5 -9.78 8.34 22.19
C SER A 5 -9.35 9.62 21.46
N SER A 6 -8.55 10.48 22.12
CA SER A 6 -8.00 11.69 21.50
C SER A 6 -6.69 11.45 20.75
N ASN A 7 -6.07 10.27 20.92
CA ASN A 7 -4.79 9.98 20.31
C ASN A 7 -4.95 9.69 18.81
N LYS A 8 -3.89 9.98 18.07
CA LYS A 8 -3.79 9.73 16.66
C LYS A 8 -2.90 8.51 16.40
N ILE A 9 -3.13 7.85 15.27
CA ILE A 9 -2.27 6.77 14.80
C ILE A 9 -1.57 7.23 13.53
N ILE A 10 -0.25 7.24 13.56
CA ILE A 10 0.58 7.48 12.38
C ILE A 10 0.93 6.12 11.79
N ILE A 11 0.54 5.90 10.54
CA ILE A 11 0.83 4.68 9.81
C ILE A 11 1.91 4.99 8.76
N ILE A 12 3.05 4.33 8.88
CA ILE A 12 4.18 4.43 7.95
C ILE A 12 4.18 3.17 7.10
N VAL A 13 4.10 3.34 5.79
CA VAL A 13 4.13 2.25 4.82
C VAL A 13 5.37 2.36 3.96
N HIS A 14 6.07 1.25 3.83
CA HIS A 14 7.10 1.04 2.83
C HIS A 14 6.75 -0.25 2.10
N LEU A 15 6.42 -0.17 0.81
CA LEU A 15 5.95 -1.32 0.05
C LEU A 15 6.70 -1.40 -1.27
N THR A 16 7.30 -2.56 -1.51
CA THR A 16 7.96 -2.89 -2.76
C THR A 16 7.14 -3.93 -3.51
N GLY A 17 6.90 -3.69 -4.78
CA GLY A 17 6.09 -4.58 -5.59
C GLY A 17 6.35 -4.45 -7.07
N ALA A 18 5.73 -5.33 -7.81
CA ALA A 18 5.71 -5.37 -9.25
C ALA A 18 4.29 -5.64 -9.76
N GLY A 19 4.02 -5.24 -10.98
CA GLY A 19 2.86 -5.69 -11.74
C GLY A 19 3.27 -6.69 -12.81
N THR A 20 2.30 -7.32 -13.44
CA THR A 20 2.55 -8.11 -14.63
C THR A 20 3.15 -7.22 -15.72
N GLN A 21 4.08 -7.76 -16.49
CA GLN A 21 4.58 -7.16 -17.72
C GLN A 21 3.44 -6.56 -18.55
N SER A 22 3.65 -5.52 -19.31
CA SER A 22 2.67 -4.85 -20.16
C SER A 22 1.98 -3.62 -19.53
N HIS A 23 2.80 -2.69 -19.05
CA HIS A 23 2.30 -1.35 -18.70
C HIS A 23 1.25 -1.34 -17.57
N THR A 24 1.42 -2.23 -16.59
CA THR A 24 0.49 -2.34 -15.45
C THR A 24 0.60 -1.14 -14.51
N ARG A 25 -0.52 -0.67 -14.06
CA ARG A 25 -0.61 0.34 -12.99
C ARG A 25 -1.20 -0.32 -11.75
N VAL A 26 -0.50 -0.21 -10.65
CA VAL A 26 -0.92 -0.76 -9.36
C VAL A 26 -1.15 0.38 -8.38
N GLY A 27 -2.35 0.49 -7.86
CA GLY A 27 -2.70 1.46 -6.83
C GLY A 27 -2.63 0.84 -5.44
N TYR A 28 -2.36 1.68 -4.44
CA TYR A 28 -2.19 1.29 -3.05
C TYR A 28 -2.99 2.18 -2.12
N ARG A 29 -3.65 1.59 -1.12
CA ARG A 29 -4.34 2.31 -0.06
C ARG A 29 -4.17 1.62 1.29
N VAL A 30 -4.27 2.40 2.37
CA VAL A 30 -4.38 1.86 3.72
C VAL A 30 -5.85 1.71 4.08
N LEU A 31 -6.21 0.56 4.63
CA LEU A 31 -7.52 0.32 5.21
C LEU A 31 -7.39 0.13 6.72
N LYS A 32 -8.30 0.76 7.45
CA LYS A 32 -8.62 0.46 8.85
C LYS A 32 -9.75 -0.56 8.88
N ASP A 33 -9.59 -1.62 9.65
CA ASP A 33 -10.59 -2.68 9.90
C ASP A 33 -11.15 -3.28 8.60
N GLY A 34 -10.30 -3.37 7.57
CA GLY A 34 -10.61 -3.99 6.29
C GLY A 34 -11.53 -3.18 5.37
N THR A 35 -12.10 -2.09 5.83
CA THR A 35 -13.17 -1.35 5.09
C THR A 35 -12.91 0.14 4.92
N THR A 36 -12.41 0.82 5.94
CA THR A 36 -12.29 2.28 5.96
C THR A 36 -10.96 2.72 5.38
N ALA A 37 -10.96 3.46 4.29
CA ALA A 37 -9.74 4.00 3.71
C ALA A 37 -9.19 5.15 4.57
N VAL A 38 -7.88 5.10 4.86
CA VAL A 38 -7.15 6.09 5.66
C VAL A 38 -6.11 6.77 4.78
N GLY A 39 -6.00 8.09 4.89
CA GLY A 39 -5.01 8.88 4.13
C GLY A 39 -5.16 8.77 2.61
N SER A 40 -6.38 8.61 2.14
CA SER A 40 -6.69 8.54 0.72
C SER A 40 -7.01 9.91 0.14
N GLY A 41 -6.72 10.10 -1.15
CA GLY A 41 -7.16 11.27 -1.89
C GLY A 41 -8.69 11.37 -2.01
N ASN A 42 -9.17 12.52 -2.43
CA ASN A 42 -10.60 12.75 -2.63
C ASN A 42 -11.17 11.87 -3.75
N SER A 43 -12.38 11.34 -3.51
CA SER A 43 -13.13 10.61 -4.52
C SER A 43 -13.67 11.59 -5.58
N ASP A 44 -13.50 11.24 -6.87
CA ASP A 44 -14.05 12.00 -7.99
C ASP A 44 -14.30 11.08 -9.19
N GLY A 45 -15.55 10.90 -9.55
CA GLY A 45 -16.00 10.03 -10.63
C GLY A 45 -15.56 8.57 -10.40
N ASN A 46 -14.97 7.96 -11.41
CA ASN A 46 -14.50 6.56 -11.38
C ASN A 46 -13.06 6.41 -10.89
N ARG A 47 -12.44 7.45 -10.32
CA ARG A 47 -11.07 7.40 -9.86
C ARG A 47 -10.95 6.54 -8.60
N ILE A 48 -9.99 5.61 -8.62
CA ILE A 48 -9.64 4.84 -7.43
C ILE A 48 -8.80 5.72 -6.52
N THR A 49 -9.18 5.79 -5.25
CA THR A 49 -8.47 6.59 -4.25
C THR A 49 -7.47 5.75 -3.48
N GLY A 50 -6.35 6.35 -3.12
CA GLY A 50 -5.30 5.71 -2.34
C GLY A 50 -4.19 6.70 -2.02
N PHE A 51 -3.11 6.22 -1.40
CA PHE A 51 -1.95 7.05 -1.10
C PHE A 51 -0.95 7.12 -2.27
N GLY A 52 -1.04 6.23 -3.25
CA GLY A 52 -0.16 6.23 -4.39
C GLY A 52 -0.42 5.12 -5.38
N ALA A 53 0.29 5.20 -6.49
CA ALA A 53 0.29 4.17 -7.50
C ALA A 53 1.67 4.07 -8.15
N ILE A 54 2.02 2.90 -8.62
CA ILE A 54 3.21 2.69 -9.42
C ILE A 54 2.84 2.23 -10.83
N TYR A 55 3.68 2.60 -11.77
CA TYR A 55 3.60 2.14 -13.15
C TYR A 55 4.75 1.18 -13.42
N HIS A 56 4.42 -0.02 -13.86
CA HIS A 56 5.42 -0.99 -14.29
C HIS A 56 5.61 -0.93 -15.80
N PRO A 57 6.82 -0.65 -16.25
CA PRO A 57 7.18 -0.81 -17.66
C PRO A 57 7.18 -2.29 -18.06
N SER A 58 7.45 -2.57 -19.32
CA SER A 58 7.44 -3.94 -19.87
C SER A 58 8.62 -4.82 -19.44
N ASP A 59 9.25 -4.54 -18.31
CA ASP A 59 10.35 -5.34 -17.76
C ASP A 59 9.87 -6.23 -16.61
N GLN A 60 9.84 -7.53 -16.87
CA GLN A 60 9.41 -8.55 -15.91
C GLN A 60 10.32 -8.70 -14.68
N HIS A 61 11.49 -8.08 -14.67
CA HIS A 61 12.44 -8.12 -13.56
C HIS A 61 12.39 -6.85 -12.70
N SER A 62 11.68 -5.83 -13.15
CA SER A 62 11.58 -4.57 -12.41
C SER A 62 10.72 -4.72 -11.15
N VAL A 63 11.13 -4.02 -10.12
CA VAL A 63 10.35 -3.77 -8.92
C VAL A 63 10.32 -2.28 -8.65
N ALA A 64 9.28 -1.80 -8.02
CA ALA A 64 9.17 -0.40 -7.62
C ALA A 64 8.76 -0.30 -6.16
N THR A 65 9.13 0.80 -5.54
CA THR A 65 8.81 1.09 -4.15
C THR A 65 7.83 2.26 -4.08
N VAL A 66 6.83 2.12 -3.22
CA VAL A 66 5.94 3.20 -2.84
C VAL A 66 5.96 3.33 -1.32
N SER A 67 5.98 4.57 -0.84
CA SER A 67 5.98 4.86 0.60
C SER A 67 4.93 5.93 0.90
N ALA A 68 4.35 5.84 2.08
CA ALA A 68 3.42 6.84 2.59
C ALA A 68 3.54 6.97 4.09
N ILE A 69 3.19 8.15 4.59
CA ILE A 69 2.89 8.41 5.98
C ILE A 69 1.45 8.93 5.99
N VAL A 70 0.57 8.21 6.66
CA VAL A 70 -0.84 8.58 6.77
C VAL A 70 -1.25 8.68 8.24
N GLU A 71 -2.21 9.54 8.54
CA GLU A 71 -2.75 9.75 9.87
C GLU A 71 -4.17 9.20 9.94
N ASP A 72 -4.48 8.48 11.00
CA ASP A 72 -5.84 8.13 11.41
C ASP A 72 -6.16 8.73 12.78
N THR A 73 -7.40 9.13 12.98
CA THR A 73 -7.94 9.57 14.26
C THR A 73 -9.12 8.64 14.60
N PRO A 74 -8.88 7.54 15.31
CA PRO A 74 -9.91 6.55 15.57
C PRO A 74 -11.10 7.07 16.36
N ASN A 75 -10.87 8.06 17.24
CA ASN A 75 -11.85 8.63 18.17
C ASN A 75 -12.42 7.63 19.18
N ASP A 76 -11.73 6.55 19.42
CA ASP A 76 -12.10 5.52 20.40
C ASP A 76 -10.86 4.80 20.94
N THR A 77 -11.06 3.84 21.84
CA THR A 77 -10.01 3.01 22.44
C THR A 77 -10.18 1.53 22.06
N ASN A 78 -10.85 1.24 20.96
CA ASN A 78 -10.98 -0.13 20.46
C ASN A 78 -9.69 -0.58 19.78
N THR A 79 -9.56 -1.88 19.61
CA THR A 79 -8.48 -2.44 18.80
C THR A 79 -8.80 -2.26 17.33
N HIS A 80 -7.86 -1.66 16.58
CA HIS A 80 -7.95 -1.50 15.13
C HIS A 80 -6.85 -2.28 14.43
N THR A 81 -7.16 -2.75 13.23
CA THR A 81 -6.19 -3.32 12.29
C THR A 81 -5.95 -2.37 11.13
N TYR A 82 -4.68 -2.22 10.75
CA TYR A 82 -4.29 -1.47 9.56
C TYR A 82 -3.63 -2.39 8.57
N GLN A 83 -4.07 -2.33 7.32
CA GLN A 83 -3.55 -3.17 6.24
C GLN A 83 -3.39 -2.36 4.95
N VAL A 84 -2.40 -2.70 4.14
CA VAL A 84 -2.27 -2.17 2.79
C VAL A 84 -3.06 -3.05 1.84
N GLN A 85 -3.92 -2.43 1.06
CA GLN A 85 -4.60 -3.06 -0.05
C GLN A 85 -4.01 -2.60 -1.37
N THR A 86 -3.83 -3.52 -2.30
CA THR A 86 -3.40 -3.23 -3.67
C THR A 86 -4.57 -3.38 -4.64
N SER A 87 -4.59 -2.55 -5.66
CA SER A 87 -5.56 -2.64 -6.76
C SER A 87 -4.84 -2.55 -8.09
N ASN A 88 -5.20 -3.42 -9.00
CA ASN A 88 -4.78 -3.30 -10.37
C ASN A 88 -5.62 -2.23 -11.07
N LEU A 89 -4.97 -1.18 -11.55
CA LEU A 89 -5.60 -0.06 -12.24
C LEU A 89 -5.64 -0.26 -13.77
N SER A 90 -5.15 -1.40 -14.26
CA SER A 90 -5.02 -1.71 -15.70
C SER A 90 -5.45 -3.14 -15.95
N ASN A 91 -6.70 -3.38 -16.29
CA ASN A 91 -7.19 -4.71 -16.67
C ASN A 91 -6.81 -5.85 -15.69
N SER A 92 -6.90 -7.09 -16.13
CA SER A 92 -6.70 -8.31 -15.33
C SER A 92 -5.22 -8.71 -15.18
N ALA A 93 -4.35 -7.80 -14.76
CA ALA A 93 -2.95 -8.12 -14.47
C ALA A 93 -2.77 -8.62 -13.03
N SER A 94 -1.69 -9.33 -12.75
CA SER A 94 -1.33 -9.74 -11.40
C SER A 94 -0.45 -8.70 -10.71
N ASN A 95 -0.57 -8.59 -9.40
CA ASN A 95 0.29 -7.77 -8.56
C ASN A 95 1.20 -8.70 -7.74
N TYR A 96 2.48 -8.41 -7.72
CA TYR A 96 3.49 -9.15 -6.96
C TYR A 96 4.02 -8.26 -5.84
N ILE A 97 4.07 -8.79 -4.63
CA ILE A 97 4.62 -8.07 -3.47
C ILE A 97 5.92 -8.73 -3.07
N ASN A 98 6.95 -7.90 -2.81
CA ASN A 98 8.28 -8.29 -2.37
C ASN A 98 9.08 -9.11 -3.40
N ARG A 99 8.69 -9.08 -4.67
CA ARG A 99 9.43 -9.73 -5.76
C ARG A 99 9.08 -9.12 -7.11
N SER A 100 9.91 -9.38 -8.09
CA SER A 100 9.61 -9.15 -9.50
C SER A 100 8.58 -10.15 -10.04
N GLU A 101 8.01 -9.89 -11.20
CA GLU A 101 7.11 -10.83 -11.89
C GLU A 101 7.81 -12.17 -12.12
N THR A 102 8.97 -12.15 -12.76
CA THR A 102 9.81 -13.34 -12.94
C THR A 102 10.64 -13.57 -11.68
N ASP A 103 10.31 -14.65 -10.96
CA ASP A 103 10.99 -15.05 -9.73
C ASP A 103 11.98 -16.20 -10.05
N SER A 104 12.95 -15.92 -10.91
CA SER A 104 13.96 -16.88 -11.34
C SER A 104 15.25 -16.73 -10.54
N ASN A 105 16.02 -17.83 -10.44
CA ASN A 105 17.32 -17.82 -9.75
C ASN A 105 18.41 -17.19 -10.65
N ASN A 106 18.35 -15.87 -10.78
CA ASN A 106 19.35 -15.08 -11.50
C ASN A 106 19.56 -13.73 -10.81
N TYR A 107 20.65 -13.04 -11.13
CA TYR A 107 21.09 -11.82 -10.43
C TYR A 107 20.24 -10.60 -10.70
N TYR A 108 19.37 -10.60 -11.67
CA TYR A 108 18.46 -9.49 -11.99
C TYR A 108 17.02 -9.69 -11.50
N SER A 109 16.69 -10.84 -10.93
CA SER A 109 15.41 -11.06 -10.25
C SER A 109 15.56 -10.74 -8.76
N MET A 110 14.88 -9.70 -8.31
CA MET A 110 14.99 -9.24 -6.93
C MET A 110 13.86 -9.77 -6.06
N ARG A 111 14.22 -10.20 -4.85
CA ARG A 111 13.30 -10.34 -3.72
C ARG A 111 13.59 -9.23 -2.71
N SER A 112 12.55 -8.54 -2.30
CA SER A 112 12.60 -7.38 -1.41
C SER A 112 11.72 -7.58 -0.19
N CYS A 113 11.61 -6.57 0.67
CA CYS A 113 10.73 -6.60 1.82
C CYS A 113 9.87 -5.34 1.85
N SER A 114 8.71 -5.47 2.46
CA SER A 114 7.80 -4.37 2.75
C SER A 114 7.52 -4.30 4.24
N SER A 115 7.13 -3.15 4.73
CA SER A 115 6.76 -2.95 6.13
C SER A 115 5.57 -2.01 6.26
N ILE A 116 4.80 -2.22 7.33
CA ILE A 116 3.81 -1.28 7.83
C ILE A 116 4.07 -1.09 9.32
N THR A 117 4.16 0.15 9.76
CA THR A 117 4.36 0.51 11.17
C THR A 117 3.23 1.43 11.59
N ALA A 118 2.59 1.12 12.70
CA ALA A 118 1.60 2.00 13.33
C ALA A 118 2.17 2.50 14.67
N MET A 119 2.15 3.82 14.84
CA MET A 119 2.59 4.49 16.06
C MET A 119 1.46 5.32 16.62
N GLU A 120 1.18 5.17 17.91
CA GLU A 120 0.28 6.04 18.62
C GLU A 120 1.01 7.33 19.02
N VAL A 121 0.35 8.45 18.79
CA VAL A 121 0.83 9.78 19.22
C VAL A 121 -0.25 10.51 20.02
N THR A 122 0.16 11.15 21.08
CA THR A 122 -0.72 12.04 21.86
C THR A 122 -0.86 13.39 21.17
N PRO A 123 -2.02 14.04 21.26
CA PRO A 123 -2.20 15.42 20.76
C PRO A 123 -1.24 16.42 21.38
#